data_e38aaa73a7c75a54bf6b41428da715e7
#
_entry.id   e38aaa73a7c75a54bf6b41428da715e7
#
_cell.length_a   1.000
_cell.length_b   1.000
_cell.length_c   1.000
_cell.angle_alpha   90.00
_cell.angle_beta   90.00
_cell.angle_gamma   90.00
#
_symmetry.space_group_name_H-M   'P 1'
#
loop_
_entity.id
_entity.type
_entity.pdbx_description
1 polymer ?
#
loop_
_entity_poly.entity_id
_entity_poly.type
_entity_poly.pdbx_seq_one_letter_code
_entity_poly.pdbx_strand_id
1 'polypeptide(L)'
;MQVALDEIAARRVDPPHASRALATLSVAMQRAVARSTPGASADAAADGAASTVLAYFFPNDRGRFHGLAKRAEHTAASSSTGRGFALGRRSGEELLARAKSDGADAPFTGTILVGPEFWVPTPPGFLPPLLPGWGTVLPWNIRDPVALRPPRPPRPGQPAFEAEVREVYRVSQTLTSEQRALALFWADGPGTFTPPGHWNAIALELARAHGLTTAQAALVFAVLNTAQADAFICVWDAKYAYWAPRPVTAIRRELDPSWSPLLTTPPFPSYVSGHAGTSGAAATVLSAFFPAQAPQLYAWADEAALSRLYGGIHFRTDNEVGLALGRSVGQAALAAWHS
;
A
#
# COMPACT_ATOMS: atom_id res chain seq x y z
N MET A 1 10.73 10.92 3.32
CA MET A 1 9.42 10.24 3.38
C MET A 1 8.25 11.24 3.34
N GLN A 2 8.14 12.21 4.25
CA GLN A 2 7.00 13.16 4.27
C GLN A 2 6.69 13.77 2.90
N VAL A 3 7.71 14.24 2.18
CA VAL A 3 7.53 14.81 0.83
C VAL A 3 6.85 13.83 -0.13
N ALA A 4 7.16 12.53 -0.05
CA ALA A 4 6.51 11.52 -0.88
C ALA A 4 5.02 11.36 -0.52
N LEU A 5 4.67 11.40 0.76
CA LEU A 5 3.28 11.33 1.22
C LEU A 5 2.49 12.55 0.74
N ASP A 6 3.07 13.74 0.83
CA ASP A 6 2.45 14.99 0.37
C ASP A 6 2.17 14.94 -1.15
N GLU A 7 3.12 14.43 -1.96
CA GLU A 7 2.93 14.28 -3.41
C GLU A 7 1.87 13.21 -3.75
N ILE A 8 1.87 12.08 -3.05
CA ILE A 8 0.84 11.04 -3.23
C ILE A 8 -0.56 11.62 -3.02
N ALA A 9 -0.75 12.36 -1.93
CA ALA A 9 -2.02 13.01 -1.63
C ALA A 9 -2.39 14.08 -2.68
N ALA A 10 -1.47 14.98 -2.99
CA ALA A 10 -1.69 16.08 -3.92
C ALA A 10 -2.01 15.58 -5.35
N ARG A 11 -1.39 14.49 -5.78
CA ARG A 11 -1.58 13.89 -7.11
C ARG A 11 -2.67 12.82 -7.14
N ARG A 12 -3.34 12.55 -6.01
CA ARG A 12 -4.41 11.55 -5.88
C ARG A 12 -3.98 10.18 -6.41
N VAL A 13 -2.73 9.79 -6.11
CA VAL A 13 -2.15 8.52 -6.55
C VAL A 13 -2.97 7.37 -5.95
N ASP A 14 -3.29 6.35 -6.74
CA ASP A 14 -3.97 5.17 -6.23
C ASP A 14 -3.07 4.30 -5.33
N PRO A 15 -3.64 3.45 -4.48
CA PRO A 15 -2.88 2.71 -3.49
C PRO A 15 -1.78 1.78 -4.06
N PRO A 16 -2.00 1.01 -5.15
CA PRO A 16 -0.94 0.21 -5.76
C PRO A 16 0.25 1.05 -6.25
N HIS A 17 0.01 2.12 -7.00
CA HIS A 17 1.08 3.00 -7.46
C HIS A 17 1.78 3.71 -6.29
N ALA A 18 1.04 4.12 -5.24
CA ALA A 18 1.62 4.69 -4.04
C ALA A 18 2.57 3.70 -3.35
N SER A 19 2.16 2.43 -3.18
CA SER A 19 3.00 1.39 -2.58
C SER A 19 4.28 1.14 -3.38
N ARG A 20 4.19 1.10 -4.73
CA ARG A 20 5.33 0.97 -5.64
C ARG A 20 6.31 2.13 -5.53
N ALA A 21 5.81 3.37 -5.52
CA ALA A 21 6.64 4.55 -5.39
C ALA A 21 7.37 4.59 -4.03
N LEU A 22 6.66 4.28 -2.94
CA LEU A 22 7.23 4.24 -1.59
C LEU A 22 8.27 3.11 -1.44
N ALA A 23 8.03 1.93 -2.00
CA ALA A 23 8.99 0.84 -1.98
C ALA A 23 10.28 1.20 -2.76
N THR A 24 10.13 1.71 -3.99
CA THR A 24 11.27 2.13 -4.82
C THR A 24 12.09 3.21 -4.12
N LEU A 25 11.43 4.22 -3.55
CA LEU A 25 12.05 5.29 -2.79
C LEU A 25 12.84 4.75 -1.60
N SER A 26 12.19 3.93 -0.79
CA SER A 26 12.75 3.44 0.47
C SER A 26 13.95 2.53 0.26
N VAL A 27 13.88 1.63 -0.73
CA VAL A 27 15.01 0.76 -1.08
C VAL A 27 16.17 1.56 -1.68
N ALA A 28 15.89 2.58 -2.50
CA ALA A 28 16.93 3.46 -3.03
C ALA A 28 17.67 4.19 -1.91
N MET A 29 16.94 4.75 -0.95
CA MET A 29 17.49 5.42 0.22
C MET A 29 18.31 4.45 1.09
N GLN A 30 17.77 3.27 1.40
CA GLN A 30 18.45 2.26 2.21
C GLN A 30 19.74 1.81 1.56
N ARG A 31 19.75 1.50 0.26
CA ARG A 31 20.98 1.10 -0.47
C ARG A 31 22.01 2.22 -0.48
N ALA A 32 21.59 3.46 -0.68
CA ALA A 32 22.50 4.61 -0.66
C ALA A 32 23.16 4.78 0.71
N VAL A 33 22.37 4.69 1.78
CA VAL A 33 22.86 4.80 3.15
C VAL A 33 23.76 3.63 3.53
N ALA A 34 23.39 2.40 3.20
CA ALA A 34 24.18 1.21 3.49
C ALA A 34 25.55 1.19 2.75
N ARG A 35 25.62 1.82 1.58
CA ARG A 35 26.87 1.97 0.80
C ARG A 35 27.71 3.18 1.21
N SER A 36 27.24 4.01 2.14
CA SER A 36 28.00 5.18 2.60
C SER A 36 29.25 4.74 3.37
N THR A 37 30.41 5.09 2.84
CA THR A 37 31.71 4.83 3.47
C THR A 37 32.10 5.97 4.42
N PRO A 38 33.09 5.80 5.32
CA PRO A 38 33.67 6.91 6.05
C PRO A 38 34.07 8.05 5.10
N GLY A 39 33.50 9.24 5.35
CA GLY A 39 33.73 10.42 4.50
C GLY A 39 32.60 10.73 3.51
N ALA A 40 31.53 9.93 3.44
CA ALA A 40 30.27 10.27 2.74
C ALA A 40 29.13 10.44 3.74
N SER A 41 28.33 11.50 3.62
CA SER A 41 27.19 11.73 4.49
C SER A 41 26.04 10.78 4.14
N ALA A 42 25.57 10.01 5.13
CA ALA A 42 24.43 9.12 4.99
C ALA A 42 23.13 9.89 4.69
N ASP A 43 22.94 11.05 5.32
CA ASP A 43 21.78 11.92 5.09
C ASP A 43 21.76 12.41 3.64
N ALA A 44 22.90 12.91 3.16
CA ALA A 44 23.01 13.36 1.78
C ALA A 44 22.85 12.19 0.76
N ALA A 45 23.24 10.98 1.14
CA ALA A 45 23.00 9.79 0.32
C ALA A 45 21.49 9.47 0.24
N ALA A 46 20.79 9.53 1.37
CA ALA A 46 19.34 9.39 1.37
C ALA A 46 18.64 10.47 0.52
N ASP A 47 19.07 11.74 0.63
CA ASP A 47 18.51 12.86 -0.13
C ASP A 47 18.75 12.72 -1.63
N GLY A 48 19.95 12.28 -2.04
CA GLY A 48 20.29 12.03 -3.44
C GLY A 48 19.42 10.93 -4.06
N ALA A 49 19.19 9.84 -3.32
CA ALA A 49 18.30 8.77 -3.74
C ALA A 49 16.85 9.26 -3.84
N ALA A 50 16.39 9.96 -2.81
CA ALA A 50 15.02 10.48 -2.75
C ALA A 50 14.73 11.46 -3.89
N SER A 51 15.60 12.44 -4.12
CA SER A 51 15.40 13.42 -5.20
C SER A 51 15.32 12.77 -6.58
N THR A 52 16.13 11.73 -6.82
CA THR A 52 16.15 10.98 -8.09
C THR A 52 14.83 10.20 -8.30
N VAL A 53 14.41 9.45 -7.28
CA VAL A 53 13.20 8.62 -7.37
C VAL A 53 11.94 9.47 -7.43
N LEU A 54 11.83 10.52 -6.59
CA LEU A 54 10.67 11.42 -6.60
C LEU A 54 10.52 12.17 -7.92
N ALA A 55 11.62 12.59 -8.54
CA ALA A 55 11.59 13.24 -9.86
C ALA A 55 11.05 12.33 -10.99
N TYR A 56 11.16 11.02 -10.84
CA TYR A 56 10.59 10.05 -11.76
C TYR A 56 9.10 9.82 -11.53
N PHE A 57 8.70 9.54 -10.28
CA PHE A 57 7.30 9.24 -9.97
C PHE A 57 6.40 10.49 -9.98
N PHE A 58 6.98 11.68 -9.79
CA PHE A 58 6.26 12.96 -9.78
C PHE A 58 6.88 13.95 -10.79
N PRO A 59 6.76 13.68 -12.09
CA PRO A 59 7.47 14.44 -13.13
C PRO A 59 7.06 15.91 -13.22
N ASN A 60 5.85 16.26 -12.79
CA ASN A 60 5.38 17.65 -12.76
C ASN A 60 6.12 18.51 -11.73
N ASP A 61 6.69 17.89 -10.67
CA ASP A 61 7.47 18.56 -9.63
C ASP A 61 8.97 18.29 -9.76
N ARG A 62 9.39 17.73 -10.89
CA ARG A 62 10.82 17.42 -11.17
C ARG A 62 11.74 18.61 -10.92
N GLY A 63 11.32 19.83 -11.26
CA GLY A 63 12.10 21.05 -11.02
C GLY A 63 12.37 21.29 -9.53
N ARG A 64 11.40 21.04 -8.64
CA ARG A 64 11.56 21.10 -7.18
C ARG A 64 12.59 20.11 -6.68
N PHE A 65 12.52 18.86 -7.12
CA PHE A 65 13.45 17.81 -6.70
C PHE A 65 14.85 18.03 -7.25
N HIS A 66 14.99 18.48 -8.51
CA HIS A 66 16.27 18.90 -9.07
C HIS A 66 16.83 20.16 -8.40
N GLY A 67 15.99 21.07 -7.93
CA GLY A 67 16.44 22.24 -7.16
C GLY A 67 17.05 21.86 -5.80
N LEU A 68 16.52 20.82 -5.15
CA LEU A 68 17.13 20.23 -3.95
C LEU A 68 18.50 19.58 -4.30
N ALA A 69 18.56 18.87 -5.41
CA ALA A 69 19.78 18.28 -5.95
C ALA A 69 20.86 19.34 -6.22
N LYS A 70 20.52 20.40 -6.93
CA LYS A 70 21.46 21.48 -7.26
C LYS A 70 22.03 22.19 -6.03
N ARG A 71 21.23 22.38 -4.97
CA ARG A 71 21.74 22.94 -3.70
C ARG A 71 22.78 22.06 -3.05
N ALA A 72 22.60 20.74 -3.11
CA ALA A 72 23.58 19.79 -2.61
C ALA A 72 24.83 19.70 -3.51
N GLU A 73 24.70 19.87 -4.83
CA GLU A 73 25.82 19.88 -5.80
C GLU A 73 26.70 21.14 -5.69
N HIS A 74 26.16 22.30 -5.27
CA HIS A 74 26.94 23.51 -4.99
C HIS A 74 27.82 23.37 -3.74
N THR A 75 27.54 22.36 -2.90
CA THR A 75 28.46 21.92 -1.87
C THR A 75 29.56 21.13 -2.58
N ALA A 76 30.85 21.52 -2.42
CA ALA A 76 31.97 20.96 -3.17
C ALA A 76 31.86 19.43 -3.34
N ALA A 77 31.97 18.93 -4.57
CA ALA A 77 31.82 17.50 -4.89
C ALA A 77 32.77 16.58 -4.08
N SER A 78 33.89 17.13 -3.63
CA SER A 78 34.87 16.49 -2.74
C SER A 78 34.46 16.50 -1.25
N SER A 79 33.38 17.21 -0.88
CA SER A 79 32.85 17.20 0.49
C SER A 79 32.16 15.89 0.83
N SER A 80 32.02 15.62 2.12
CA SER A 80 31.24 14.45 2.61
C SER A 80 29.80 14.47 2.06
N THR A 81 29.17 15.64 2.02
CA THR A 81 27.82 15.85 1.48
C THR A 81 27.75 15.57 -0.02
N GLY A 82 28.70 16.12 -0.81
CA GLY A 82 28.74 15.92 -2.26
C GLY A 82 28.92 14.44 -2.63
N ARG A 83 29.82 13.73 -1.94
CA ARG A 83 30.03 12.29 -2.14
C ARG A 83 28.79 11.46 -1.78
N GLY A 84 28.18 11.78 -0.64
CA GLY A 84 26.93 11.12 -0.21
C GLY A 84 25.83 11.31 -1.24
N PHE A 85 25.58 12.55 -1.66
CA PHE A 85 24.54 12.86 -2.64
C PHE A 85 24.76 12.13 -3.99
N ALA A 86 25.99 12.10 -4.50
CA ALA A 86 26.31 11.38 -5.74
C ALA A 86 26.08 9.87 -5.62
N LEU A 87 26.38 9.29 -4.46
CA LEU A 87 26.08 7.88 -4.15
C LEU A 87 24.58 7.63 -4.15
N GLY A 88 23.82 8.51 -3.51
CA GLY A 88 22.36 8.46 -3.48
C GLY A 88 21.73 8.50 -4.86
N ARG A 89 22.17 9.43 -5.70
CA ARG A 89 21.70 9.53 -7.08
C ARG A 89 21.90 8.23 -7.87
N ARG A 90 23.10 7.61 -7.79
CA ARG A 90 23.37 6.33 -8.44
C ARG A 90 22.43 5.22 -7.93
N SER A 91 22.24 5.13 -6.62
CA SER A 91 21.29 4.15 -6.04
C SER A 91 19.85 4.40 -6.52
N GLY A 92 19.43 5.64 -6.66
CA GLY A 92 18.14 6.00 -7.24
C GLY A 92 18.02 5.54 -8.70
N GLU A 93 19.02 5.81 -9.54
CA GLU A 93 19.05 5.40 -10.94
C GLU A 93 18.97 3.86 -11.11
N GLU A 94 19.67 3.09 -10.26
CA GLU A 94 19.59 1.61 -10.23
C GLU A 94 18.16 1.14 -9.94
N LEU A 95 17.49 1.74 -8.96
CA LEU A 95 16.12 1.36 -8.61
C LEU A 95 15.10 1.80 -9.66
N LEU A 96 15.33 2.91 -10.35
CA LEU A 96 14.50 3.32 -11.48
C LEU A 96 14.65 2.38 -12.68
N ALA A 97 15.81 1.77 -12.90
CA ALA A 97 15.95 0.73 -13.91
C ALA A 97 15.04 -0.46 -13.62
N ARG A 98 14.98 -0.91 -12.35
CA ARG A 98 14.03 -1.95 -11.92
C ARG A 98 12.57 -1.50 -12.11
N ALA A 99 12.22 -0.31 -11.65
CA ALA A 99 10.85 0.20 -11.75
C ALA A 99 10.34 0.29 -13.19
N LYS A 100 11.20 0.59 -14.16
CA LYS A 100 10.84 0.63 -15.59
C LYS A 100 10.57 -0.74 -16.20
N SER A 101 11.00 -1.82 -15.56
CA SER A 101 10.86 -3.20 -16.06
C SER A 101 10.10 -4.12 -15.11
N ASP A 102 9.46 -3.59 -14.06
CA ASP A 102 8.74 -4.38 -13.07
C ASP A 102 7.34 -4.86 -13.50
N GLY A 103 6.88 -4.46 -14.68
CA GLY A 103 5.58 -4.88 -15.24
C GLY A 103 4.39 -4.01 -14.81
N ALA A 104 4.58 -2.97 -13.98
CA ALA A 104 3.46 -2.13 -13.50
C ALA A 104 2.73 -1.40 -14.63
N ASP A 105 3.44 -1.04 -15.70
CA ASP A 105 2.90 -0.33 -16.86
C ASP A 105 2.48 -1.29 -18.01
N ALA A 106 2.54 -2.63 -17.77
CA ALA A 106 2.15 -3.61 -18.78
C ALA A 106 0.63 -3.60 -19.01
N PRO A 107 0.16 -3.70 -20.26
CA PRO A 107 -1.25 -3.77 -20.55
C PRO A 107 -1.85 -5.07 -19.97
N PHE A 108 -3.06 -4.98 -19.46
CA PHE A 108 -3.79 -6.17 -19.03
C PHE A 108 -4.24 -6.99 -20.25
N THR A 109 -3.81 -8.25 -20.30
CA THR A 109 -4.15 -9.20 -21.36
C THR A 109 -5.07 -10.33 -20.90
N GLY A 110 -5.52 -10.29 -19.62
CA GLY A 110 -6.40 -11.30 -19.04
C GLY A 110 -7.86 -11.13 -19.44
N THR A 111 -8.71 -12.02 -18.98
CA THR A 111 -10.15 -12.00 -19.24
C THR A 111 -10.89 -11.24 -18.16
N ILE A 112 -11.75 -10.31 -18.56
CA ILE A 112 -12.72 -9.68 -17.65
C ILE A 112 -13.89 -10.66 -17.50
N LEU A 113 -14.11 -11.13 -16.27
CA LEU A 113 -15.22 -12.01 -15.98
C LEU A 113 -16.52 -11.21 -15.89
N VAL A 114 -17.57 -11.69 -16.52
CA VAL A 114 -18.90 -11.09 -16.54
C VAL A 114 -19.94 -12.11 -16.07
N GLY A 115 -20.93 -11.64 -15.34
CA GLY A 115 -21.99 -12.50 -14.79
C GLY A 115 -22.49 -11.96 -13.45
N PRO A 116 -23.63 -12.46 -12.96
CA PRO A 116 -24.23 -11.99 -11.72
C PRO A 116 -23.43 -12.32 -10.47
N GLU A 117 -22.51 -13.26 -10.55
CA GLU A 117 -21.61 -13.66 -9.46
C GLU A 117 -20.29 -12.87 -9.43
N PHE A 118 -20.01 -12.07 -10.46
CA PHE A 118 -18.76 -11.31 -10.56
C PHE A 118 -18.93 -9.84 -10.27
N TRP A 119 -17.81 -9.18 -10.04
CA TRP A 119 -17.73 -7.74 -9.86
C TRP A 119 -18.19 -7.00 -11.12
N VAL A 120 -18.93 -5.93 -10.91
CA VAL A 120 -19.32 -4.96 -11.93
C VAL A 120 -18.93 -3.55 -11.48
N PRO A 121 -18.76 -2.59 -12.39
CA PRO A 121 -18.58 -1.18 -12.05
C PRO A 121 -19.67 -0.70 -11.08
N THR A 122 -19.27 0.03 -10.04
CA THR A 122 -20.15 0.44 -8.94
C THR A 122 -20.44 1.94 -8.95
N PRO A 123 -21.60 2.38 -8.45
CA PRO A 123 -21.91 3.80 -8.34
C PRO A 123 -20.94 4.51 -7.36
N PRO A 124 -20.79 5.85 -7.48
CA PRO A 124 -21.48 6.72 -8.43
C PRO A 124 -20.83 6.81 -9.82
N GLY A 125 -19.56 6.45 -9.95
CA GLY A 125 -18.77 6.72 -11.14
C GLY A 125 -18.79 5.61 -12.19
N PHE A 126 -19.19 4.40 -11.84
CA PHE A 126 -19.17 3.22 -12.74
C PHE A 126 -17.84 3.08 -13.51
N LEU A 127 -16.74 3.33 -12.81
CA LEU A 127 -15.40 3.32 -13.38
C LEU A 127 -14.97 1.91 -13.80
N PRO A 128 -14.11 1.78 -14.83
CA PRO A 128 -13.54 0.49 -15.21
C PRO A 128 -12.68 -0.11 -14.08
N PRO A 129 -12.36 -1.42 -14.16
CA PRO A 129 -11.56 -2.07 -13.14
C PRO A 129 -10.15 -1.46 -13.06
N LEU A 130 -9.76 -1.04 -11.86
CA LEU A 130 -8.46 -0.41 -11.61
C LEU A 130 -7.35 -1.45 -11.63
N LEU A 131 -6.39 -1.30 -12.53
CA LEU A 131 -5.12 -2.05 -12.60
C LEU A 131 -5.29 -3.58 -12.54
N PRO A 132 -6.10 -4.21 -13.39
CA PRO A 132 -6.36 -5.65 -13.31
C PRO A 132 -5.10 -6.52 -13.51
N GLY A 133 -4.02 -5.98 -14.08
CA GLY A 133 -2.73 -6.64 -14.24
C GLY A 133 -1.78 -6.52 -13.04
N TRP A 134 -2.12 -5.77 -11.98
CA TRP A 134 -1.17 -5.48 -10.90
C TRP A 134 -0.63 -6.69 -10.15
N GLY A 135 -1.38 -7.80 -10.13
CA GLY A 135 -0.93 -9.06 -9.52
C GLY A 135 0.28 -9.71 -10.23
N THR A 136 0.65 -9.22 -11.42
CA THR A 136 1.83 -9.71 -12.17
C THR A 136 3.05 -8.80 -12.06
N VAL A 137 2.97 -7.71 -11.30
CA VAL A 137 4.12 -6.83 -11.04
C VAL A 137 5.21 -7.61 -10.30
N LEU A 138 6.47 -7.37 -10.66
CA LEU A 138 7.62 -8.03 -10.05
C LEU A 138 7.71 -7.73 -8.55
N PRO A 139 7.52 -8.71 -7.66
CA PRO A 139 7.55 -8.49 -6.22
C PRO A 139 8.96 -8.29 -5.69
N TRP A 140 9.07 -7.83 -4.43
CA TRP A 140 10.34 -7.52 -3.78
C TRP A 140 10.89 -8.69 -2.97
N ASN A 141 10.06 -9.32 -2.14
CA ASN A 141 10.47 -10.29 -1.13
C ASN A 141 9.88 -11.69 -1.38
N ILE A 142 8.83 -11.79 -2.16
CA ILE A 142 8.16 -13.04 -2.47
C ILE A 142 8.50 -13.50 -3.90
N ARG A 143 8.52 -14.82 -4.12
CA ARG A 143 8.85 -15.37 -5.44
C ARG A 143 7.62 -15.45 -6.34
N ASP A 144 6.51 -15.85 -5.78
CA ASP A 144 5.28 -16.14 -6.51
C ASP A 144 4.06 -15.67 -5.71
N PRO A 145 3.39 -14.59 -6.14
CA PRO A 145 2.16 -14.12 -5.52
C PRO A 145 1.03 -15.16 -5.55
N VAL A 146 0.98 -15.99 -6.60
CA VAL A 146 -0.05 -17.01 -6.77
C VAL A 146 0.04 -18.08 -5.69
N ALA A 147 1.24 -18.40 -5.22
CA ALA A 147 1.43 -19.37 -4.12
C ALA A 147 0.85 -18.87 -2.78
N LEU A 148 0.67 -17.57 -2.62
CA LEU A 148 0.07 -16.95 -1.44
C LEU A 148 -1.43 -16.63 -1.64
N ARG A 149 -1.99 -16.90 -2.81
CA ARG A 149 -3.40 -16.61 -3.10
C ARG A 149 -4.32 -17.39 -2.15
N PRO A 150 -5.16 -16.70 -1.37
CA PRO A 150 -6.09 -17.38 -0.47
C PRO A 150 -7.13 -18.22 -1.24
N PRO A 151 -7.79 -19.17 -0.57
CA PRO A 151 -8.92 -19.90 -1.15
C PRO A 151 -10.02 -18.95 -1.64
N ARG A 152 -10.84 -19.45 -2.57
CA ARG A 152 -11.97 -18.67 -3.11
C ARG A 152 -12.96 -18.27 -2.00
N PRO A 153 -13.46 -17.01 -2.02
CA PRO A 153 -14.47 -16.55 -1.07
C PRO A 153 -15.84 -17.22 -1.30
N PRO A 154 -16.76 -17.09 -0.33
CA PRO A 154 -18.17 -17.41 -0.55
C PRO A 154 -18.72 -16.71 -1.79
N ARG A 155 -19.63 -17.35 -2.51
CA ARG A 155 -20.20 -16.83 -3.77
C ARG A 155 -21.70 -16.57 -3.64
N PRO A 156 -22.26 -15.68 -4.45
CA PRO A 156 -23.70 -15.48 -4.57
C PRO A 156 -24.46 -16.82 -4.70
N GLY A 157 -25.56 -16.95 -3.96
CA GLY A 157 -26.34 -18.19 -3.87
C GLY A 157 -25.84 -19.18 -2.82
N GLN A 158 -24.75 -18.92 -2.13
CA GLN A 158 -24.28 -19.72 -0.99
C GLN A 158 -24.75 -19.10 0.34
N PRO A 159 -25.21 -19.90 1.31
CA PRO A 159 -25.67 -19.39 2.61
C PRO A 159 -24.63 -18.50 3.33
N ALA A 160 -23.35 -18.83 3.21
CA ALA A 160 -22.27 -18.04 3.80
C ALA A 160 -22.18 -16.63 3.17
N PHE A 161 -22.28 -16.51 1.84
CA PHE A 161 -22.31 -15.21 1.16
C PHE A 161 -23.53 -14.37 1.57
N GLU A 162 -24.70 -14.97 1.59
CA GLU A 162 -25.93 -14.29 1.98
C GLU A 162 -25.89 -13.81 3.45
N ALA A 163 -25.25 -14.57 4.34
CA ALA A 163 -25.04 -14.16 5.73
C ALA A 163 -24.16 -12.90 5.82
N GLU A 164 -23.11 -12.84 5.04
CA GLU A 164 -22.22 -11.66 4.96
C GLU A 164 -22.94 -10.44 4.36
N VAL A 165 -23.74 -10.63 3.31
CA VAL A 165 -24.58 -9.55 2.73
C VAL A 165 -25.50 -8.96 3.79
N ARG A 166 -26.21 -9.83 4.54
CA ARG A 166 -27.08 -9.41 5.65
C ARG A 166 -26.31 -8.75 6.79
N GLU A 167 -25.08 -9.19 7.07
CA GLU A 167 -24.24 -8.56 8.09
C GLU A 167 -23.89 -7.12 7.71
N VAL A 168 -23.36 -6.88 6.50
CA VAL A 168 -23.02 -5.52 6.05
C VAL A 168 -24.26 -4.62 6.05
N TYR A 169 -25.39 -5.10 5.55
CA TYR A 169 -26.64 -4.36 5.56
C TYR A 169 -27.06 -3.98 6.98
N ARG A 170 -27.14 -4.95 7.90
CA ARG A 170 -27.51 -4.72 9.31
C ARG A 170 -26.55 -3.74 9.99
N VAL A 171 -25.24 -3.91 9.84
CA VAL A 171 -24.24 -3.00 10.41
C VAL A 171 -24.45 -1.59 9.90
N SER A 172 -24.70 -1.41 8.61
CA SER A 172 -24.93 -0.07 8.03
C SER A 172 -26.16 0.66 8.60
N GLN A 173 -27.18 -0.09 9.04
CA GLN A 173 -28.39 0.47 9.65
C GLN A 173 -28.20 0.88 11.11
N THR A 174 -27.18 0.37 11.79
CA THR A 174 -26.98 0.52 13.24
C THR A 174 -25.59 1.07 13.61
N LEU A 175 -24.90 1.74 12.68
CA LEU A 175 -23.59 2.33 12.92
C LEU A 175 -23.64 3.35 14.07
N THR A 176 -22.79 3.13 15.08
CA THR A 176 -22.55 4.14 16.12
C THR A 176 -21.71 5.30 15.57
N SER A 177 -21.68 6.41 16.32
CA SER A 177 -20.84 7.57 15.98
C SER A 177 -19.36 7.18 15.89
N GLU A 178 -18.89 6.33 16.80
CA GLU A 178 -17.50 5.84 16.88
C GLU A 178 -17.17 4.97 15.66
N GLN A 179 -18.07 4.04 15.29
CA GLN A 179 -17.88 3.19 14.11
C GLN A 179 -17.85 4.01 12.82
N ARG A 180 -18.70 5.04 12.73
CA ARG A 180 -18.68 5.98 11.60
C ARG A 180 -17.39 6.77 11.55
N ALA A 181 -16.95 7.31 12.69
CA ALA A 181 -15.69 8.04 12.78
C ALA A 181 -14.49 7.16 12.39
N LEU A 182 -14.48 5.91 12.84
CA LEU A 182 -13.47 4.94 12.50
C LEU A 182 -13.43 4.63 10.99
N ALA A 183 -14.59 4.43 10.38
CA ALA A 183 -14.66 4.22 8.94
C ALA A 183 -14.12 5.40 8.14
N LEU A 184 -14.36 6.62 8.59
CA LEU A 184 -13.87 7.86 7.97
C LEU A 184 -12.38 8.07 8.22
N PHE A 185 -11.87 7.77 9.41
CA PHE A 185 -10.45 7.88 9.76
C PHE A 185 -9.58 7.01 8.86
N TRP A 186 -9.95 5.73 8.69
CA TRP A 186 -9.25 4.80 7.81
C TRP A 186 -9.76 4.85 6.35
N ALA A 187 -10.47 5.89 5.93
CA ALA A 187 -10.98 5.94 4.56
C ALA A 187 -9.87 5.89 3.51
N ASP A 188 -8.81 6.63 3.73
CA ASP A 188 -7.61 6.66 2.91
C ASP A 188 -7.88 6.74 1.40
N GLY A 189 -8.90 7.51 1.05
CA GLY A 189 -9.38 7.66 -0.32
C GLY A 189 -8.52 8.60 -1.17
N PRO A 190 -8.94 8.85 -2.42
CA PRO A 190 -8.22 9.77 -3.32
C PRO A 190 -8.06 11.17 -2.73
N GLY A 191 -6.83 11.68 -2.69
CA GLY A 191 -6.48 12.98 -2.07
C GLY A 191 -5.92 12.84 -0.65
N THR A 192 -5.80 11.63 -0.16
CA THR A 192 -4.98 11.30 1.03
C THR A 192 -3.68 10.62 0.59
N PHE A 193 -2.81 10.32 1.54
CA PHE A 193 -1.61 9.53 1.25
C PHE A 193 -1.88 8.03 1.08
N THR A 194 -3.16 7.60 1.04
CA THR A 194 -3.61 6.23 0.82
C THR A 194 -3.18 5.25 1.94
N PRO A 195 -3.70 4.01 2.01
CA PRO A 195 -3.36 3.08 3.10
C PRO A 195 -1.86 2.83 3.30
N PRO A 196 -1.04 2.62 2.24
CA PRO A 196 0.39 2.46 2.46
C PRO A 196 1.05 3.71 3.04
N GLY A 197 0.60 4.91 2.64
CA GLY A 197 1.11 6.17 3.20
C GLY A 197 0.68 6.39 4.65
N HIS A 198 -0.51 5.96 5.06
CA HIS A 198 -0.95 6.01 6.45
C HIS A 198 0.01 5.24 7.37
N TRP A 199 0.38 4.01 6.99
CA TRP A 199 1.36 3.22 7.72
C TRP A 199 2.77 3.83 7.68
N ASN A 200 3.12 4.58 6.63
CA ASN A 200 4.35 5.36 6.60
C ASN A 200 4.31 6.55 7.55
N ALA A 201 3.17 7.21 7.73
CA ALA A 201 3.01 8.28 8.73
C ALA A 201 3.21 7.72 10.16
N ILE A 202 2.59 6.57 10.47
CA ILE A 202 2.80 5.86 11.74
C ILE A 202 4.30 5.51 11.92
N ALA A 203 4.94 4.97 10.90
CA ALA A 203 6.37 4.64 10.97
C ALA A 203 7.28 5.88 11.16
N LEU A 204 6.91 7.03 10.58
CA LEU A 204 7.62 8.31 10.80
C LEU A 204 7.53 8.76 12.27
N GLU A 205 6.36 8.65 12.88
CA GLU A 205 6.16 8.97 14.28
C GLU A 205 6.97 8.04 15.19
N LEU A 206 6.94 6.74 14.93
CA LEU A 206 7.73 5.76 15.66
C LEU A 206 9.23 6.02 15.52
N ALA A 207 9.71 6.27 14.31
CA ALA A 207 11.12 6.56 14.05
C ALA A 207 11.60 7.82 14.82
N ARG A 208 10.79 8.87 14.86
CA ARG A 208 11.07 10.09 15.62
C ARG A 208 11.04 9.84 17.13
N ALA A 209 10.01 9.16 17.62
CA ALA A 209 9.84 8.89 19.05
C ALA A 209 10.99 8.02 19.62
N HIS A 210 11.53 7.13 18.80
CA HIS A 210 12.66 6.27 19.18
C HIS A 210 14.04 6.83 18.81
N GLY A 211 14.11 8.04 18.23
CA GLY A 211 15.38 8.69 17.86
C GLY A 211 16.22 7.86 16.88
N LEU A 212 15.59 7.21 15.89
CA LEU A 212 16.31 6.37 14.94
C LEU A 212 17.32 7.19 14.14
N THR A 213 18.51 6.66 13.96
CA THR A 213 19.48 7.19 13.01
C THR A 213 18.97 7.05 11.57
N THR A 214 19.54 7.81 10.64
CA THR A 214 19.21 7.71 9.20
C THR A 214 19.33 6.28 8.67
N ALA A 215 20.34 5.54 9.12
CA ALA A 215 20.54 4.14 8.70
C ALA A 215 19.43 3.22 9.23
N GLN A 216 19.08 3.36 10.50
CA GLN A 216 18.00 2.57 11.11
C GLN A 216 16.65 2.91 10.47
N ALA A 217 16.33 4.18 10.31
CA ALA A 217 15.10 4.61 9.66
C ALA A 217 15.01 4.12 8.21
N ALA A 218 16.10 4.24 7.43
CA ALA A 218 16.15 3.76 6.05
C ALA A 218 15.87 2.25 5.95
N LEU A 219 16.38 1.45 6.88
CA LEU A 219 16.08 0.01 6.94
C LEU A 219 14.61 -0.25 7.26
N VAL A 220 14.07 0.38 8.31
CA VAL A 220 12.64 0.23 8.68
C VAL A 220 11.74 0.54 7.50
N PHE A 221 11.95 1.68 6.83
CA PHE A 221 11.13 2.08 5.69
C PHE A 221 11.30 1.15 4.47
N ALA A 222 12.49 0.61 4.23
CA ALA A 222 12.71 -0.31 3.12
C ALA A 222 11.95 -1.63 3.34
N VAL A 223 12.03 -2.22 4.52
CA VAL A 223 11.30 -3.46 4.85
C VAL A 223 9.80 -3.22 4.86
N LEU A 224 9.33 -2.13 5.49
CA LEU A 224 7.91 -1.76 5.53
C LEU A 224 7.33 -1.61 4.13
N ASN A 225 7.97 -0.81 3.29
CA ASN A 225 7.40 -0.44 2.00
C ASN A 225 7.52 -1.56 0.96
N THR A 226 8.55 -2.40 1.02
CA THR A 226 8.61 -3.61 0.18
C THR A 226 7.55 -4.63 0.59
N ALA A 227 7.29 -4.80 1.89
CA ALA A 227 6.20 -5.64 2.37
C ALA A 227 4.82 -5.12 1.93
N GLN A 228 4.57 -3.82 2.02
CA GLN A 228 3.31 -3.21 1.56
C GLN A 228 3.12 -3.34 0.04
N ALA A 229 4.18 -3.14 -0.75
CA ALA A 229 4.12 -3.32 -2.20
C ALA A 229 3.78 -4.77 -2.58
N ASP A 230 4.43 -5.75 -1.95
CA ASP A 230 4.15 -7.16 -2.16
C ASP A 230 2.73 -7.53 -1.69
N ALA A 231 2.26 -6.95 -0.59
CA ALA A 231 0.88 -7.15 -0.14
C ALA A 231 -0.13 -6.65 -1.18
N PHE A 232 0.10 -5.49 -1.81
CA PHE A 232 -0.76 -5.01 -2.90
C PHE A 232 -0.71 -5.91 -4.13
N ILE A 233 0.45 -6.47 -4.47
CA ILE A 233 0.57 -7.45 -5.57
C ILE A 233 -0.27 -8.70 -5.28
N CYS A 234 -0.10 -9.31 -4.09
CA CYS A 234 -0.87 -10.50 -3.68
C CYS A 234 -2.38 -10.23 -3.57
N VAL A 235 -2.75 -9.06 -3.03
CA VAL A 235 -4.16 -8.64 -2.93
C VAL A 235 -4.77 -8.48 -4.32
N TRP A 236 -4.07 -7.83 -5.26
CA TRP A 236 -4.54 -7.63 -6.62
C TRP A 236 -4.60 -8.94 -7.41
N ASP A 237 -3.65 -9.85 -7.20
CA ASP A 237 -3.73 -11.21 -7.73
C ASP A 237 -5.02 -11.92 -7.29
N ALA A 238 -5.33 -11.93 -6.00
CA ALA A 238 -6.57 -12.53 -5.49
C ALA A 238 -7.84 -11.83 -6.03
N LYS A 239 -7.84 -10.48 -6.08
CA LYS A 239 -8.99 -9.71 -6.57
C LYS A 239 -9.37 -10.08 -7.98
N TYR A 240 -8.39 -10.15 -8.87
CA TYR A 240 -8.63 -10.40 -10.29
C TYR A 240 -8.60 -11.89 -10.68
N ALA A 241 -8.19 -12.76 -9.77
CA ALA A 241 -8.44 -14.19 -9.90
C ALA A 241 -9.90 -14.56 -9.61
N TYR A 242 -10.56 -13.84 -8.69
CA TYR A 242 -11.90 -14.21 -8.22
C TYR A 242 -13.01 -13.26 -8.68
N TRP A 243 -12.72 -12.03 -8.99
CA TRP A 243 -13.69 -11.00 -9.41
C TRP A 243 -14.91 -10.91 -8.49
N ALA A 244 -14.73 -11.05 -7.18
CA ALA A 244 -15.83 -11.08 -6.20
C ALA A 244 -16.62 -9.76 -6.19
N PRO A 245 -17.98 -9.83 -6.15
CA PRO A 245 -18.83 -8.66 -6.16
C PRO A 245 -18.66 -7.82 -4.89
N ARG A 246 -18.98 -6.54 -4.97
CA ARG A 246 -18.98 -5.62 -3.84
C ARG A 246 -20.29 -5.67 -3.05
N PRO A 247 -20.29 -5.32 -1.75
CA PRO A 247 -21.49 -5.25 -0.95
C PRO A 247 -22.60 -4.43 -1.60
N VAL A 248 -22.29 -3.28 -2.21
CA VAL A 248 -23.29 -2.44 -2.87
C VAL A 248 -24.02 -3.17 -3.99
N THR A 249 -23.32 -4.00 -4.77
CA THR A 249 -23.95 -4.80 -5.83
C THR A 249 -24.86 -5.88 -5.25
N ALA A 250 -24.37 -6.60 -4.23
CA ALA A 250 -25.10 -7.70 -3.61
C ALA A 250 -26.33 -7.20 -2.83
N ILE A 251 -26.17 -6.18 -1.98
CA ILE A 251 -27.26 -5.63 -1.16
C ILE A 251 -28.37 -5.04 -2.04
N ARG A 252 -28.01 -4.30 -3.09
CA ARG A 252 -29.01 -3.74 -4.01
C ARG A 252 -29.80 -4.79 -4.77
N ARG A 253 -29.17 -5.91 -5.07
CA ARG A 253 -29.82 -7.02 -5.74
C ARG A 253 -30.73 -7.83 -4.82
N GLU A 254 -30.31 -8.03 -3.57
CA GLU A 254 -30.92 -9.04 -2.70
C GLU A 254 -31.79 -8.47 -1.58
N LEU A 255 -31.54 -7.25 -1.11
CA LEU A 255 -32.18 -6.69 0.08
C LEU A 255 -32.85 -5.32 -0.15
N ASP A 256 -32.10 -4.35 -0.67
CA ASP A 256 -32.55 -2.96 -0.80
C ASP A 256 -31.94 -2.29 -2.04
N PRO A 257 -32.70 -2.14 -3.12
CA PRO A 257 -32.25 -1.52 -4.37
C PRO A 257 -31.74 -0.07 -4.21
N SER A 258 -32.15 0.62 -3.15
CA SER A 258 -31.77 2.02 -2.87
C SER A 258 -30.54 2.15 -1.98
N TRP A 259 -30.06 1.07 -1.40
CA TRP A 259 -28.96 1.09 -0.44
C TRP A 259 -27.69 1.72 -0.98
N SER A 260 -26.98 2.46 -0.13
CA SER A 260 -25.69 3.05 -0.43
C SER A 260 -24.73 2.87 0.75
N PRO A 261 -23.47 2.52 0.50
CA PRO A 261 -22.47 2.43 1.56
C PRO A 261 -22.11 3.81 2.12
N LEU A 262 -21.57 3.83 3.34
CA LEU A 262 -21.02 5.05 3.96
C LEU A 262 -19.83 5.61 3.16
N LEU A 263 -18.97 4.74 2.68
CA LEU A 263 -17.81 5.11 1.88
C LEU A 263 -18.04 4.82 0.39
N THR A 264 -17.49 5.65 -0.48
CA THR A 264 -17.48 5.36 -1.93
C THR A 264 -16.78 4.05 -2.21
N THR A 265 -17.47 3.13 -2.89
CA THR A 265 -16.88 1.85 -3.29
C THR A 265 -15.83 2.07 -4.37
N PRO A 266 -14.58 1.63 -4.16
CA PRO A 266 -13.52 1.79 -5.15
C PRO A 266 -13.69 0.83 -6.34
N PRO A 267 -13.15 1.19 -7.54
CA PRO A 267 -13.42 0.47 -8.78
C PRO A 267 -12.55 -0.80 -8.96
N PHE A 268 -12.69 -1.75 -8.05
CA PHE A 268 -12.01 -3.05 -8.13
C PHE A 268 -12.76 -4.11 -7.30
N PRO A 269 -12.56 -5.42 -7.57
CA PRO A 269 -13.24 -6.51 -6.86
C PRO A 269 -13.08 -6.47 -5.34
N SER A 270 -14.04 -7.08 -4.62
CA SER A 270 -14.09 -7.01 -3.17
C SER A 270 -12.97 -7.81 -2.49
N TYR A 271 -12.92 -9.09 -2.74
CA TYR A 271 -12.03 -10.04 -2.06
C TYR A 271 -10.62 -10.07 -2.66
N VAL A 272 -9.57 -9.95 -1.86
CA VAL A 272 -9.49 -9.64 -0.45
C VAL A 272 -9.38 -8.12 -0.23
N SER A 273 -9.62 -7.64 1.00
CA SER A 273 -9.51 -6.22 1.33
C SER A 273 -8.07 -5.69 1.20
N GLY A 274 -7.88 -4.60 0.41
CA GLY A 274 -6.58 -3.95 0.24
C GLY A 274 -6.07 -3.29 1.52
N HIS A 275 -6.96 -2.63 2.27
CA HIS A 275 -6.65 -2.06 3.58
C HIS A 275 -6.16 -3.14 4.56
N ALA A 276 -6.88 -4.26 4.64
CA ALA A 276 -6.52 -5.36 5.53
C ALA A 276 -5.16 -5.97 5.14
N GLY A 277 -4.92 -6.21 3.84
CA GLY A 277 -3.67 -6.78 3.36
C GLY A 277 -2.46 -5.89 3.68
N THR A 278 -2.52 -4.60 3.33
CA THR A 278 -1.42 -3.68 3.63
C THR A 278 -1.23 -3.46 5.12
N SER A 279 -2.33 -3.37 5.91
CA SER A 279 -2.25 -3.18 7.36
C SER A 279 -1.67 -4.40 8.07
N GLY A 280 -2.05 -5.62 7.66
CA GLY A 280 -1.47 -6.86 8.17
C GLY A 280 0.04 -6.93 7.93
N ALA A 281 0.50 -6.57 6.72
CA ALA A 281 1.92 -6.53 6.38
C ALA A 281 2.67 -5.46 7.18
N ALA A 282 2.13 -4.24 7.24
CA ALA A 282 2.74 -3.12 7.94
C ALA A 282 2.85 -3.37 9.44
N ALA A 283 1.78 -3.83 10.09
CA ALA A 283 1.79 -4.15 11.52
C ALA A 283 2.81 -5.24 11.85
N THR A 284 2.91 -6.29 11.01
CA THR A 284 3.88 -7.36 11.19
C THR A 284 5.32 -6.84 11.13
N VAL A 285 5.63 -6.04 10.13
CA VAL A 285 6.98 -5.45 9.97
C VAL A 285 7.29 -4.48 11.11
N LEU A 286 6.42 -3.53 11.39
CA LEU A 286 6.67 -2.53 12.43
C LEU A 286 6.76 -3.15 13.82
N SER A 287 5.97 -4.20 14.12
CA SER A 287 6.06 -4.91 15.39
C SER A 287 7.42 -5.60 15.62
N ALA A 288 8.09 -6.03 14.55
CA ALA A 288 9.43 -6.59 14.66
C ALA A 288 10.49 -5.54 15.00
N PHE A 289 10.35 -4.31 14.47
CA PHE A 289 11.25 -3.20 14.78
C PHE A 289 10.91 -2.49 16.10
N PHE A 290 9.63 -2.48 16.49
CA PHE A 290 9.10 -1.78 17.66
C PHE A 290 8.27 -2.75 18.53
N PRO A 291 8.89 -3.74 19.18
CA PRO A 291 8.15 -4.80 19.87
C PRO A 291 7.29 -4.30 21.04
N ALA A 292 7.66 -3.21 21.69
CA ALA A 292 6.84 -2.61 22.74
C ALA A 292 5.52 -2.04 22.23
N GLN A 293 5.45 -1.63 20.96
CA GLN A 293 4.26 -1.12 20.29
C GLN A 293 3.45 -2.20 19.56
N ALA A 294 3.93 -3.46 19.52
CA ALA A 294 3.29 -4.53 18.77
C ALA A 294 1.79 -4.71 19.07
N PRO A 295 1.31 -4.71 20.33
CA PRO A 295 -0.12 -4.84 20.61
C PRO A 295 -0.96 -3.72 19.94
N GLN A 296 -0.47 -2.48 19.98
CA GLN A 296 -1.15 -1.34 19.37
C GLN A 296 -1.12 -1.41 17.85
N LEU A 297 -0.01 -1.82 17.25
CA LEU A 297 0.14 -1.93 15.79
C LEU A 297 -0.81 -2.99 15.22
N TYR A 298 -0.93 -4.14 15.87
CA TYR A 298 -1.91 -5.16 15.47
C TYR A 298 -3.35 -4.70 15.70
N ALA A 299 -3.65 -4.00 16.81
CA ALA A 299 -4.97 -3.43 17.05
C ALA A 299 -5.36 -2.42 15.95
N TRP A 300 -4.45 -1.56 15.52
CA TRP A 300 -4.69 -0.63 14.40
C TRP A 300 -4.90 -1.36 13.06
N ALA A 301 -4.20 -2.47 12.81
CA ALA A 301 -4.44 -3.26 11.60
C ALA A 301 -5.83 -3.91 11.60
N ASP A 302 -6.26 -4.45 12.74
CA ASP A 302 -7.60 -5.03 12.90
C ASP A 302 -8.68 -3.93 12.79
N GLU A 303 -8.43 -2.75 13.35
CA GLU A 303 -9.29 -1.56 13.25
C GLU A 303 -9.43 -1.08 11.80
N ALA A 304 -8.30 -0.96 11.06
CA ALA A 304 -8.30 -0.58 9.65
C ALA A 304 -9.09 -1.58 8.81
N ALA A 305 -8.98 -2.87 9.08
CA ALA A 305 -9.76 -3.91 8.42
C ALA A 305 -11.25 -3.81 8.74
N LEU A 306 -11.61 -3.69 10.01
CA LEU A 306 -13.01 -3.60 10.46
C LEU A 306 -13.69 -2.32 9.96
N SER A 307 -12.95 -1.24 9.81
CA SER A 307 -13.44 0.03 9.26
C SER A 307 -14.05 -0.12 7.87
N ARG A 308 -13.62 -1.12 7.09
CA ARG A 308 -14.16 -1.38 5.74
C ARG A 308 -15.54 -2.01 5.78
N LEU A 309 -15.80 -2.85 6.79
CA LEU A 309 -17.15 -3.36 7.06
C LEU A 309 -18.08 -2.22 7.45
N TYR A 310 -17.67 -1.34 8.38
CA TYR A 310 -18.41 -0.16 8.78
C TYR A 310 -18.64 0.82 7.61
N GLY A 311 -17.65 0.94 6.73
CA GLY A 311 -17.75 1.72 5.49
C GLY A 311 -18.72 1.15 4.46
N GLY A 312 -19.15 -0.12 4.63
CA GLY A 312 -20.06 -0.81 3.72
C GLY A 312 -19.45 -1.22 2.39
N ILE A 313 -18.12 -1.33 2.31
CA ILE A 313 -17.40 -1.57 1.04
C ILE A 313 -16.68 -2.91 0.96
N HIS A 314 -16.65 -3.68 2.05
CA HIS A 314 -16.08 -5.02 2.13
C HIS A 314 -16.93 -5.93 3.03
N PHE A 315 -16.90 -7.23 2.73
CA PHE A 315 -17.43 -8.28 3.59
C PHE A 315 -16.42 -8.63 4.69
N ARG A 316 -16.88 -9.33 5.75
CA ARG A 316 -16.03 -9.76 6.85
C ARG A 316 -14.88 -10.65 6.39
N THR A 317 -15.18 -11.65 5.57
CA THR A 317 -14.18 -12.56 4.99
C THR A 317 -13.11 -11.81 4.19
N ASP A 318 -13.47 -10.74 3.44
CA ASP A 318 -12.48 -9.93 2.72
C ASP A 318 -11.41 -9.36 3.66
N ASN A 319 -11.84 -8.92 4.84
CA ASN A 319 -10.99 -8.26 5.82
C ASN A 319 -10.14 -9.28 6.61
N GLU A 320 -10.75 -10.34 7.10
CA GLU A 320 -10.05 -11.37 7.90
C GLU A 320 -8.98 -12.08 7.07
N VAL A 321 -9.33 -12.49 5.86
CA VAL A 321 -8.40 -13.14 4.94
C VAL A 321 -7.35 -12.16 4.42
N GLY A 322 -7.73 -10.91 4.20
CA GLY A 322 -6.80 -9.85 3.84
C GLY A 322 -5.73 -9.63 4.92
N LEU A 323 -6.11 -9.56 6.20
CA LEU A 323 -5.17 -9.46 7.32
C LEU A 323 -4.21 -10.65 7.38
N ALA A 324 -4.74 -11.87 7.24
CA ALA A 324 -3.93 -13.09 7.28
C ALA A 324 -2.91 -13.12 6.12
N LEU A 325 -3.34 -12.78 4.91
CA LEU A 325 -2.46 -12.64 3.74
C LEU A 325 -1.36 -11.59 3.98
N GLY A 326 -1.75 -10.42 4.46
CA GLY A 326 -0.81 -9.35 4.77
C GLY A 326 0.23 -9.74 5.81
N ARG A 327 -0.18 -10.40 6.90
CA ARG A 327 0.73 -10.92 7.93
C ARG A 327 1.74 -11.90 7.35
N SER A 328 1.32 -12.81 6.47
CA SER A 328 2.20 -13.76 5.79
C SER A 328 3.22 -13.05 4.88
N VAL A 329 2.80 -12.03 4.14
CA VAL A 329 3.69 -11.20 3.32
C VAL A 329 4.67 -10.41 4.18
N GLY A 330 4.23 -9.83 5.30
CA GLY A 330 5.10 -9.14 6.25
C GLY A 330 6.20 -10.05 6.83
N GLN A 331 5.85 -11.30 7.16
CA GLN A 331 6.81 -12.31 7.63
C GLN A 331 7.84 -12.67 6.54
N ALA A 332 7.37 -12.83 5.28
CA ALA A 332 8.27 -13.10 4.15
C ALA A 332 9.25 -11.94 3.93
N ALA A 333 8.79 -10.69 4.03
CA ALA A 333 9.65 -9.52 3.93
C ALA A 333 10.71 -9.49 5.05
N LEU A 334 10.32 -9.71 6.30
CA LEU A 334 11.26 -9.79 7.42
C LEU A 334 12.32 -10.87 7.18
N ALA A 335 11.92 -12.07 6.74
CA ALA A 335 12.85 -13.15 6.45
C ALA A 335 13.85 -12.78 5.32
N ALA A 336 13.37 -12.13 4.26
CA ALA A 336 14.22 -11.72 3.13
C ALA A 336 15.24 -10.63 3.50
N TRP A 337 14.95 -9.79 4.48
CA TRP A 337 15.86 -8.72 4.92
C TRP A 337 16.80 -9.12 6.06
N HIS A 338 16.58 -10.27 6.70
CA HIS A 338 17.50 -10.86 7.69
C HIS A 338 18.50 -11.85 7.08
N SER A 339 18.29 -12.28 5.82
CA SER A 339 19.19 -13.16 5.06
C SER A 339 20.27 -12.37 4.33
#